data_c1906d0159cb6a6680dea93c9d174498
#
_entry.id   c1906d0159cb6a6680dea93c9d174498
#
_cell.length_a   1.000
_cell.length_b   1.000
_cell.length_c   1.000
_cell.angle_alpha   90.00
_cell.angle_beta   90.00
_cell.angle_gamma   90.00
#
_symmetry.space_group_name_H-M   'P 1'
#
loop_
_entity.id
_entity.type
_entity.pdbx_description
1 polymer ?
#
loop_
_entity_poly.entity_id
_entity_poly.type
_entity_poly.pdbx_seq_one_letter_code
_entity_poly.pdbx_strand_id
1 'polypeptide(L)'
;MRKYILFLLIFITINVKLSAQLTVISPDTVIVTNYSPEAEQDSIYVFYGPGQGGWDLKMKATGRDINNLSSTFTWSELKVDIDGFWDTLQIDQNETVSEFTTTNSGVYKLQVTNSQTDTIYYFALFADNMRAKLFYRPDCDELKVQGILTTEQFRYLNRHILPPVETVLNNKIRYNWQIDFLDPTYDDAWIPDTVQRTFTPPFAPRIVPIPREQEHYRIIVQISDTLGHYAVDTMIYQSISVEADFVASIDGEDKPESEINIKGQAPFKVQFKNLSKNAVSYEWSLWHRTESLSNRPDTVWRRFHNFEPLDSIVYVDAGSYTVKLKATGRSFFTSDTEKACVSVDSILNYITVYNSALGELPNVFTPSGDGVNDVFTFKDKENTTGSGDNTMEGTRSIKRLEVYIYSRAGDKVYEYIGDDDDWEGWDGRRMGHGLMVQPGVYFYIVLGEGWDGHKHKASGFVHVYR
;
A
#
# COMPACT_ATOMS: atom_id res chain seq x y z
N MET A 1 -30.43 -70.76 -63.60
CA MET A 1 -31.25 -70.73 -62.38
C MET A 1 -31.10 -69.35 -61.71
N ARG A 2 -32.02 -68.42 -61.97
CA ARG A 2 -32.03 -67.08 -61.38
C ARG A 2 -32.86 -67.13 -60.07
N LYS A 3 -32.19 -66.86 -58.94
CA LYS A 3 -32.84 -66.69 -57.65
C LYS A 3 -33.31 -65.24 -57.55
N TYR A 4 -34.61 -65.03 -57.44
CA TYR A 4 -35.22 -63.76 -57.09
C TYR A 4 -35.18 -63.60 -55.56
N ILE A 5 -34.49 -62.58 -55.07
CA ILE A 5 -34.54 -62.16 -53.67
C ILE A 5 -35.65 -61.13 -53.59
N LEU A 6 -36.70 -61.45 -52.87
CA LEU A 6 -37.84 -60.56 -52.56
C LEU A 6 -37.44 -59.68 -51.39
N PHE A 7 -37.19 -58.38 -51.65
CA PHE A 7 -36.98 -57.36 -50.58
C PHE A 7 -38.35 -56.99 -50.02
N LEU A 8 -38.61 -57.40 -48.78
CA LEU A 8 -39.77 -57.00 -48.02
C LEU A 8 -39.43 -55.63 -47.41
N LEU A 9 -39.95 -54.52 -47.97
CA LEU A 9 -39.89 -53.21 -47.42
C LEU A 9 -40.91 -53.09 -46.24
N ILE A 10 -40.37 -53.26 -45.04
CA ILE A 10 -41.14 -52.95 -43.84
C ILE A 10 -41.20 -51.42 -43.70
N PHE A 11 -42.34 -50.79 -44.03
CA PHE A 11 -42.66 -49.42 -43.67
C PHE A 11 -42.89 -49.38 -42.18
N ILE A 12 -41.88 -49.00 -41.42
CA ILE A 12 -42.04 -48.56 -40.03
C ILE A 12 -42.65 -47.17 -40.12
N THR A 13 -43.95 -47.04 -39.96
CA THR A 13 -44.61 -45.76 -39.71
C THR A 13 -44.19 -45.28 -38.30
N ILE A 14 -43.17 -44.49 -38.24
CA ILE A 14 -42.84 -43.76 -37.03
C ILE A 14 -43.97 -42.74 -36.85
N ASN A 15 -44.91 -43.02 -35.96
CA ASN A 15 -45.88 -42.06 -35.50
C ASN A 15 -45.13 -41.02 -34.63
N VAL A 16 -44.53 -40.03 -35.29
CA VAL A 16 -44.05 -38.84 -34.59
C VAL A 16 -45.29 -38.08 -34.15
N LYS A 17 -45.66 -38.23 -32.89
CA LYS A 17 -46.62 -37.33 -32.27
C LYS A 17 -46.01 -35.92 -32.30
N LEU A 18 -46.42 -35.10 -33.27
CA LEU A 18 -46.10 -33.69 -33.26
C LEU A 18 -46.93 -33.04 -32.16
N SER A 19 -46.35 -32.87 -31.00
CA SER A 19 -46.93 -32.06 -29.92
C SER A 19 -46.63 -30.59 -30.18
N ALA A 20 -47.43 -29.71 -29.64
CA ALA A 20 -47.15 -28.28 -29.58
C ALA A 20 -45.73 -28.05 -29.07
N GLN A 21 -45.08 -26.98 -29.47
CA GLN A 21 -43.73 -26.67 -29.06
C GLN A 21 -43.68 -25.27 -28.39
N LEU A 22 -43.16 -25.24 -27.17
CA LEU A 22 -42.80 -24.00 -26.48
C LEU A 22 -41.32 -23.67 -26.75
N THR A 23 -41.03 -22.44 -27.10
CA THR A 23 -39.71 -21.90 -27.23
C THR A 23 -39.59 -20.62 -26.39
N VAL A 24 -38.66 -20.57 -25.48
CA VAL A 24 -38.26 -19.34 -24.77
C VAL A 24 -37.12 -18.69 -25.57
N ILE A 25 -37.26 -17.39 -25.85
CA ILE A 25 -36.38 -16.70 -26.75
C ILE A 25 -35.17 -16.18 -25.97
N SER A 26 -33.98 -16.63 -26.39
CA SER A 26 -32.69 -16.18 -25.90
C SER A 26 -32.48 -16.19 -24.38
N PRO A 27 -32.79 -17.30 -23.68
CA PRO A 27 -32.33 -17.44 -22.31
C PRO A 27 -30.83 -17.63 -22.29
N ASP A 28 -30.16 -17.06 -21.30
CA ASP A 28 -28.71 -17.19 -21.13
C ASP A 28 -28.34 -18.59 -20.63
N THR A 29 -29.17 -19.16 -19.76
CA THR A 29 -29.03 -20.56 -19.32
C THR A 29 -30.37 -21.17 -18.97
N VAL A 30 -30.41 -22.49 -18.91
CA VAL A 30 -31.58 -23.28 -18.54
C VAL A 30 -31.18 -24.25 -17.44
N ILE A 31 -31.91 -24.23 -16.34
CA ILE A 31 -31.73 -25.12 -15.21
C ILE A 31 -33.10 -25.78 -14.90
N VAL A 32 -33.12 -26.65 -13.91
CA VAL A 32 -34.37 -27.29 -13.47
C VAL A 32 -34.76 -26.86 -12.06
N THR A 33 -36.07 -26.86 -11.79
CA THR A 33 -36.58 -26.61 -10.45
C THR A 33 -36.11 -27.66 -9.46
N ASN A 34 -35.90 -27.24 -8.23
CA ASN A 34 -35.46 -28.11 -7.14
C ASN A 34 -36.69 -28.53 -6.29
N TYR A 35 -37.70 -29.15 -6.95
CA TYR A 35 -38.84 -29.74 -6.25
C TYR A 35 -38.43 -31.04 -5.51
N SER A 36 -39.35 -31.55 -4.71
CA SER A 36 -39.15 -32.87 -4.09
C SER A 36 -38.76 -33.92 -5.14
N PRO A 37 -37.88 -34.90 -4.83
CA PRO A 37 -37.43 -35.90 -5.78
C PRO A 37 -38.51 -36.71 -6.49
N GLU A 38 -39.71 -36.72 -5.93
CA GLU A 38 -40.88 -37.46 -6.47
C GLU A 38 -41.75 -36.59 -7.41
N ALA A 39 -41.45 -35.28 -7.50
CA ALA A 39 -42.22 -34.38 -8.36
C ALA A 39 -41.52 -34.16 -9.70
N GLU A 40 -42.32 -33.98 -10.77
CA GLU A 40 -41.78 -33.58 -12.07
C GLU A 40 -41.04 -32.23 -11.94
N GLN A 41 -39.86 -32.16 -12.51
CA GLN A 41 -39.04 -30.95 -12.56
C GLN A 41 -39.45 -30.08 -13.74
N ASP A 42 -39.56 -28.78 -13.50
CA ASP A 42 -39.82 -27.80 -14.55
C ASP A 42 -38.50 -27.11 -14.97
N SER A 43 -38.45 -26.66 -16.21
CA SER A 43 -37.33 -25.85 -16.69
C SER A 43 -37.44 -24.45 -16.12
N ILE A 44 -36.30 -23.93 -15.61
CA ILE A 44 -36.12 -22.53 -15.24
C ILE A 44 -35.24 -21.88 -16.31
N TYR A 45 -35.78 -20.93 -17.04
CA TYR A 45 -35.06 -20.14 -18.02
C TYR A 45 -34.51 -18.89 -17.35
N VAL A 46 -33.20 -18.76 -17.34
CA VAL A 46 -32.49 -17.69 -16.63
C VAL A 46 -32.01 -16.66 -17.63
N PHE A 47 -32.19 -15.39 -17.29
CA PHE A 47 -31.78 -14.28 -18.12
C PHE A 47 -30.85 -13.36 -17.31
N TYR A 48 -29.68 -13.03 -17.88
CA TYR A 48 -28.73 -12.10 -17.30
C TYR A 48 -28.90 -10.74 -17.96
N GLY A 49 -29.11 -9.71 -17.19
CA GLY A 49 -29.44 -8.46 -17.77
C GLY A 49 -28.40 -7.39 -17.82
N PRO A 50 -28.57 -6.47 -18.75
CA PRO A 50 -27.96 -5.16 -18.64
C PRO A 50 -28.81 -4.31 -17.69
N GLY A 51 -28.39 -4.21 -16.52
CA GLY A 51 -28.73 -3.48 -15.31
C GLY A 51 -29.57 -2.24 -15.27
N GLN A 52 -30.32 -1.78 -16.25
CA GLN A 52 -31.16 -0.57 -16.13
C GLN A 52 -32.39 -0.48 -17.08
N GLY A 53 -32.78 -1.52 -17.77
CA GLY A 53 -34.01 -1.54 -18.55
C GLY A 53 -34.90 -2.71 -18.17
N GLY A 54 -36.18 -2.54 -18.15
CA GLY A 54 -37.10 -3.65 -17.91
C GLY A 54 -36.83 -4.81 -18.87
N TRP A 55 -37.04 -6.02 -18.39
CA TRP A 55 -36.87 -7.23 -19.17
C TRP A 55 -38.05 -7.43 -20.12
N ASP A 56 -37.78 -7.74 -21.36
CA ASP A 56 -38.77 -8.30 -22.28
C ASP A 56 -38.51 -9.80 -22.41
N LEU A 57 -39.04 -10.58 -21.46
CA LEU A 57 -38.95 -12.05 -21.50
C LEU A 57 -39.94 -12.56 -22.53
N LYS A 58 -39.44 -13.01 -23.68
CA LYS A 58 -40.27 -13.40 -24.83
C LYS A 58 -40.35 -14.91 -24.96
N MET A 59 -41.55 -15.40 -25.13
CA MET A 59 -41.87 -16.78 -25.39
C MET A 59 -42.70 -16.92 -26.65
N LYS A 60 -42.48 -18.01 -27.35
CA LYS A 60 -43.20 -18.34 -28.56
C LYS A 60 -43.70 -19.77 -28.49
N ALA A 61 -44.96 -19.97 -28.75
CA ALA A 61 -45.55 -21.26 -28.85
C ALA A 61 -46.07 -21.53 -30.27
N THR A 62 -45.88 -22.74 -30.75
CA THR A 62 -46.43 -23.16 -32.03
C THR A 62 -47.37 -24.36 -31.80
N GLY A 63 -48.62 -24.25 -32.25
CA GLY A 63 -49.51 -25.39 -32.32
C GLY A 63 -49.15 -26.21 -33.56
N ARG A 64 -48.50 -27.34 -33.36
CA ARG A 64 -48.22 -28.28 -34.49
C ARG A 64 -49.26 -29.36 -34.52
N ASP A 65 -50.11 -29.30 -35.52
CA ASP A 65 -50.92 -30.44 -35.95
C ASP A 65 -50.61 -30.77 -37.40
N ILE A 66 -50.74 -32.04 -37.75
CA ILE A 66 -50.50 -32.60 -39.11
C ILE A 66 -51.38 -31.88 -40.15
N ASN A 67 -52.50 -31.31 -39.72
CA ASN A 67 -53.53 -30.67 -40.55
C ASN A 67 -53.50 -29.12 -40.47
N ASN A 68 -52.53 -28.52 -39.84
CA ASN A 68 -52.47 -27.06 -39.65
C ASN A 68 -53.69 -26.48 -38.92
N LEU A 69 -54.26 -27.21 -37.97
CA LEU A 69 -55.43 -26.79 -37.19
C LEU A 69 -55.06 -25.67 -36.26
N SER A 70 -55.90 -24.67 -36.20
CA SER A 70 -55.78 -23.57 -35.23
C SER A 70 -55.95 -24.10 -33.79
N SER A 71 -55.17 -23.51 -32.90
CA SER A 71 -55.17 -23.87 -31.47
C SER A 71 -55.56 -22.67 -30.62
N THR A 72 -56.01 -22.96 -29.41
CA THR A 72 -56.15 -21.95 -28.34
C THR A 72 -54.95 -22.05 -27.44
N PHE A 73 -54.25 -20.94 -27.25
CA PHE A 73 -53.08 -20.81 -26.35
C PHE A 73 -53.52 -20.03 -25.10
N THR A 74 -53.35 -20.63 -23.93
CA THR A 74 -53.66 -19.97 -22.65
C THR A 74 -52.40 -19.87 -21.83
N TRP A 75 -51.94 -18.62 -21.63
CA TRP A 75 -50.77 -18.30 -20.80
C TRP A 75 -51.25 -17.89 -19.41
N SER A 76 -50.67 -18.49 -18.38
CA SER A 76 -51.02 -18.22 -16.99
C SER A 76 -49.80 -18.16 -16.11
N GLU A 77 -49.88 -17.37 -15.03
CA GLU A 77 -48.85 -17.25 -14.00
C GLU A 77 -49.35 -17.86 -12.70
N LEU A 78 -48.49 -18.54 -11.94
CA LEU A 78 -48.81 -19.07 -10.62
C LEU A 78 -48.79 -17.95 -9.58
N LYS A 79 -49.93 -17.78 -8.86
CA LYS A 79 -50.06 -16.78 -7.78
C LYS A 79 -50.54 -17.45 -6.50
N VAL A 80 -50.15 -16.91 -5.35
CA VAL A 80 -50.54 -17.41 -4.03
C VAL A 80 -51.91 -16.87 -3.60
N ASP A 81 -52.25 -15.70 -4.08
CA ASP A 81 -53.38 -14.86 -3.64
C ASP A 81 -54.65 -14.98 -4.51
N ILE A 82 -54.68 -15.92 -5.46
CA ILE A 82 -55.78 -16.09 -6.40
C ILE A 82 -56.44 -17.47 -6.22
N ASP A 83 -57.78 -17.51 -6.27
CA ASP A 83 -58.54 -18.73 -6.29
C ASP A 83 -58.16 -19.61 -7.50
N GLY A 84 -57.71 -20.83 -7.22
CA GLY A 84 -57.16 -21.74 -8.23
C GLY A 84 -55.69 -21.55 -8.56
N PHE A 85 -55.04 -20.56 -7.95
CA PHE A 85 -53.57 -20.30 -8.01
C PHE A 85 -53.00 -20.02 -9.39
N TRP A 86 -53.76 -20.03 -10.47
CA TRP A 86 -53.32 -19.70 -11.81
C TRP A 86 -54.04 -18.49 -12.35
N ASP A 87 -53.32 -17.39 -12.50
CA ASP A 87 -53.83 -16.17 -13.11
C ASP A 87 -53.62 -16.23 -14.62
N THR A 88 -54.72 -16.09 -15.37
CA THR A 88 -54.66 -16.11 -16.83
C THR A 88 -54.23 -14.74 -17.36
N LEU A 89 -53.13 -14.71 -18.03
CA LEU A 89 -52.50 -13.47 -18.53
C LEU A 89 -52.86 -13.15 -19.98
N GLN A 90 -52.97 -14.20 -20.83
CA GLN A 90 -53.27 -14.05 -22.26
C GLN A 90 -53.95 -15.30 -22.80
N ILE A 91 -54.92 -15.07 -23.71
CA ILE A 91 -55.57 -16.15 -24.47
C ILE A 91 -55.56 -15.76 -25.93
N ASP A 92 -54.94 -16.60 -26.77
CA ASP A 92 -54.98 -16.47 -28.24
C ASP A 92 -55.78 -17.62 -28.82
N GLN A 93 -56.86 -17.28 -29.50
CA GLN A 93 -57.79 -18.28 -30.04
C GLN A 93 -57.68 -18.38 -31.56
N ASN A 94 -57.76 -19.61 -32.06
CA ASN A 94 -57.74 -19.91 -33.50
C ASN A 94 -56.45 -19.49 -34.20
N GLU A 95 -55.31 -19.56 -33.47
CA GLU A 95 -54.01 -19.21 -33.99
C GLU A 95 -53.15 -20.47 -34.20
N THR A 96 -52.16 -20.33 -35.06
CA THR A 96 -51.13 -21.38 -35.26
C THR A 96 -49.89 -21.12 -34.45
N VAL A 97 -49.70 -19.85 -34.03
CA VAL A 97 -48.55 -19.34 -33.26
C VAL A 97 -49.07 -18.34 -32.26
N SER A 98 -48.56 -18.40 -31.05
CA SER A 98 -48.80 -17.40 -30.00
C SER A 98 -47.45 -16.90 -29.47
N GLU A 99 -47.38 -15.58 -29.24
CA GLU A 99 -46.19 -14.95 -28.61
C GLU A 99 -46.67 -14.27 -27.32
N PHE A 100 -45.93 -14.50 -26.24
CA PHE A 100 -46.18 -13.92 -24.95
C PHE A 100 -44.94 -13.22 -24.44
N THR A 101 -45.09 -12.03 -23.86
CA THR A 101 -43.99 -11.24 -23.29
C THR A 101 -44.37 -10.85 -21.86
N THR A 102 -43.41 -10.99 -20.95
CA THR A 102 -43.55 -10.54 -19.58
C THR A 102 -42.27 -9.83 -19.09
N THR A 103 -42.43 -9.03 -18.08
CA THR A 103 -41.30 -8.38 -17.36
C THR A 103 -40.99 -9.03 -16.01
N ASN A 104 -41.84 -10.01 -15.61
CA ASN A 104 -41.78 -10.58 -14.27
C ASN A 104 -41.13 -11.95 -14.25
N SER A 105 -40.30 -12.18 -13.23
CA SER A 105 -39.87 -13.51 -12.86
C SER A 105 -41.03 -14.24 -12.18
N GLY A 106 -41.19 -15.54 -12.48
CA GLY A 106 -42.31 -16.31 -11.90
C GLY A 106 -42.37 -17.72 -12.49
N VAL A 107 -43.41 -18.45 -12.04
CA VAL A 107 -43.73 -19.76 -12.58
C VAL A 107 -44.95 -19.63 -13.51
N TYR A 108 -44.83 -20.16 -14.69
CA TYR A 108 -45.78 -20.00 -15.77
C TYR A 108 -46.32 -21.34 -16.26
N LYS A 109 -47.51 -21.31 -16.81
CA LYS A 109 -48.18 -22.41 -17.50
C LYS A 109 -48.60 -21.94 -18.88
N LEU A 110 -48.29 -22.72 -19.89
CA LEU A 110 -48.86 -22.60 -21.20
C LEU A 110 -49.73 -23.84 -21.45
N GLN A 111 -51.04 -23.64 -21.73
CA GLN A 111 -51.92 -24.70 -22.21
C GLN A 111 -52.22 -24.44 -23.68
N VAL A 112 -52.02 -25.44 -24.50
CA VAL A 112 -52.32 -25.43 -25.93
C VAL A 112 -53.37 -26.47 -26.23
N THR A 113 -54.56 -26.03 -26.58
CA THR A 113 -55.73 -26.86 -26.80
C THR A 113 -56.19 -26.74 -28.24
N ASN A 114 -56.39 -27.87 -28.91
CA ASN A 114 -57.10 -27.97 -30.18
C ASN A 114 -58.07 -29.15 -30.17
N SER A 115 -58.73 -29.45 -31.32
CA SER A 115 -59.71 -30.54 -31.42
C SER A 115 -59.15 -31.92 -31.15
N GLN A 116 -57.81 -32.09 -31.10
CA GLN A 116 -57.16 -33.40 -31.01
C GLN A 116 -56.20 -33.52 -29.82
N THR A 117 -55.70 -32.42 -29.31
CA THR A 117 -54.67 -32.42 -28.24
C THR A 117 -54.93 -31.35 -27.21
N ASP A 118 -54.60 -31.67 -25.96
CA ASP A 118 -54.46 -30.71 -24.85
C ASP A 118 -53.07 -30.93 -24.27
N THR A 119 -52.16 -29.95 -24.48
CA THR A 119 -50.76 -30.03 -24.06
C THR A 119 -50.50 -28.92 -23.08
N ILE A 120 -49.91 -29.25 -21.95
CA ILE A 120 -49.56 -28.29 -20.89
C ILE A 120 -48.06 -28.27 -20.71
N TYR A 121 -47.48 -27.07 -20.70
CA TYR A 121 -46.10 -26.79 -20.35
C TYR A 121 -46.05 -26.00 -19.06
N TYR A 122 -45.18 -26.43 -18.14
CA TYR A 122 -44.86 -25.70 -16.94
C TYR A 122 -43.39 -25.27 -17.02
N PHE A 123 -43.11 -24.01 -16.69
CA PHE A 123 -41.77 -23.46 -16.73
C PHE A 123 -41.69 -22.28 -15.80
N ALA A 124 -40.46 -21.92 -15.40
CA ALA A 124 -40.18 -20.70 -14.66
C ALA A 124 -39.28 -19.77 -15.47
N LEU A 125 -39.49 -18.48 -15.31
CA LEU A 125 -38.66 -17.43 -15.84
C LEU A 125 -37.97 -16.74 -14.67
N PHE A 126 -36.69 -16.57 -14.79
CA PHE A 126 -35.88 -15.86 -13.81
C PHE A 126 -35.03 -14.80 -14.49
N ALA A 127 -35.31 -13.55 -14.19
CA ALA A 127 -34.51 -12.42 -14.62
C ALA A 127 -34.15 -11.60 -13.40
N ASP A 128 -32.86 -11.43 -13.16
CA ASP A 128 -32.38 -10.65 -12.02
C ASP A 128 -31.22 -9.74 -12.43
N ASN A 129 -31.24 -8.55 -11.83
CA ASN A 129 -30.16 -7.58 -11.90
C ASN A 129 -29.30 -7.70 -10.63
N MET A 130 -28.39 -8.64 -10.63
CA MET A 130 -27.41 -8.71 -9.58
C MET A 130 -26.61 -7.40 -9.53
N ARG A 131 -26.52 -6.77 -8.34
CA ARG A 131 -25.73 -5.56 -8.13
C ARG A 131 -24.75 -5.79 -7.00
N ALA A 132 -23.50 -5.48 -7.25
CA ALA A 132 -22.45 -5.42 -6.25
C ALA A 132 -22.27 -3.97 -5.79
N LYS A 133 -21.98 -3.77 -4.52
CA LYS A 133 -21.55 -2.49 -3.99
C LYS A 133 -20.42 -2.68 -3.00
N LEU A 134 -19.34 -1.91 -3.20
CA LEU A 134 -18.21 -1.86 -2.30
C LEU A 134 -18.45 -0.83 -1.19
N PHE A 135 -18.15 -1.24 0.02
CA PHE A 135 -18.04 -0.38 1.18
C PHE A 135 -16.65 -0.56 1.77
N TYR A 136 -16.11 0.50 2.35
CA TYR A 136 -14.80 0.45 2.99
C TYR A 136 -14.78 1.26 4.27
N ARG A 137 -13.89 0.86 5.16
CA ARG A 137 -13.53 1.60 6.37
C ARG A 137 -12.02 1.74 6.40
N PRO A 138 -11.50 2.95 6.24
CA PRO A 138 -10.07 3.19 6.30
C PRO A 138 -9.59 3.11 7.74
N ASP A 139 -8.36 2.60 7.90
CA ASP A 139 -7.58 2.69 9.14
C ASP A 139 -6.11 2.91 8.78
N CYS A 140 -5.27 3.24 9.75
CA CYS A 140 -3.87 3.59 9.51
C CYS A 140 -3.03 2.42 9.00
N ASP A 141 -3.32 1.22 9.47
CA ASP A 141 -2.52 0.02 9.19
C ASP A 141 -3.25 -0.99 8.31
N GLU A 142 -4.55 -0.78 8.06
CA GLU A 142 -5.36 -1.72 7.29
C GLU A 142 -6.53 -1.01 6.59
N LEU A 143 -7.01 -1.62 5.52
CA LEU A 143 -8.28 -1.24 4.89
C LEU A 143 -9.27 -2.38 5.04
N LYS A 144 -10.41 -2.11 5.67
CA LYS A 144 -11.54 -3.05 5.74
C LYS A 144 -12.46 -2.80 4.56
N VAL A 145 -12.64 -3.81 3.72
CA VAL A 145 -13.54 -3.76 2.56
C VAL A 145 -14.62 -4.81 2.67
N GLN A 146 -15.82 -4.45 2.26
CA GLN A 146 -16.98 -5.33 2.26
C GLN A 146 -17.71 -5.19 0.93
N GLY A 147 -17.93 -6.32 0.24
CA GLY A 147 -18.81 -6.38 -0.91
C GLY A 147 -20.23 -6.71 -0.45
N ILE A 148 -21.18 -5.89 -0.83
CA ILE A 148 -22.60 -6.13 -0.56
C ILE A 148 -23.28 -6.49 -1.86
N LEU A 149 -24.01 -7.61 -1.82
CA LEU A 149 -24.90 -8.03 -2.88
C LEU A 149 -26.28 -7.39 -2.62
N THR A 150 -26.80 -6.67 -3.59
CA THR A 150 -28.11 -6.02 -3.52
C THR A 150 -29.14 -6.72 -4.40
N THR A 151 -29.14 -8.04 -4.40
CA THR A 151 -30.16 -8.85 -5.08
C THR A 151 -30.88 -9.71 -4.08
N GLU A 152 -32.12 -10.03 -4.40
CA GLU A 152 -32.88 -11.00 -3.65
C GLU A 152 -32.50 -12.41 -4.09
N GLN A 153 -32.53 -13.35 -3.17
CA GLN A 153 -32.44 -14.77 -3.55
C GLN A 153 -33.61 -15.12 -4.48
N PHE A 154 -33.29 -15.84 -5.56
CA PHE A 154 -34.37 -16.28 -6.45
C PHE A 154 -35.32 -17.21 -5.73
N ARG A 155 -36.58 -16.80 -5.68
CA ARG A 155 -37.66 -17.53 -5.09
C ARG A 155 -38.67 -17.83 -6.17
N TYR A 156 -39.15 -19.06 -6.22
CA TYR A 156 -40.21 -19.48 -7.12
C TYR A 156 -41.28 -20.29 -6.37
N LEU A 157 -42.50 -20.24 -6.85
CA LEU A 157 -43.59 -20.96 -6.24
C LEU A 157 -43.56 -22.43 -6.64
N ASN A 158 -43.62 -23.33 -5.66
CA ASN A 158 -43.73 -24.76 -5.92
C ASN A 158 -45.19 -25.13 -6.29
N ARG A 159 -45.44 -25.46 -7.56
CA ARG A 159 -46.76 -25.79 -8.08
C ARG A 159 -47.33 -27.11 -7.58
N HIS A 160 -46.50 -27.98 -7.01
CA HIS A 160 -46.94 -29.29 -6.49
C HIS A 160 -47.48 -29.23 -5.06
N ILE A 161 -47.36 -28.10 -4.40
CA ILE A 161 -47.86 -27.85 -3.04
C ILE A 161 -49.01 -26.86 -3.11
N LEU A 162 -50.13 -27.20 -2.48
CA LEU A 162 -51.33 -26.35 -2.45
C LEU A 162 -51.70 -25.98 -1.01
N PRO A 163 -51.76 -24.69 -0.67
CA PRO A 163 -51.41 -23.55 -1.51
C PRO A 163 -49.93 -23.55 -1.90
N PRO A 164 -49.53 -22.95 -3.05
CA PRO A 164 -48.17 -22.91 -3.51
C PRO A 164 -47.26 -22.24 -2.48
N VAL A 165 -46.09 -22.86 -2.21
CA VAL A 165 -45.11 -22.38 -1.24
C VAL A 165 -43.88 -21.90 -1.98
N GLU A 166 -43.32 -20.78 -1.52
CA GLU A 166 -42.05 -20.29 -2.02
C GLU A 166 -40.94 -21.29 -1.77
N THR A 167 -40.21 -21.60 -2.81
CA THR A 167 -38.99 -22.41 -2.78
C THR A 167 -37.82 -21.54 -3.18
N VAL A 168 -36.77 -21.58 -2.37
CA VAL A 168 -35.55 -20.84 -2.63
C VAL A 168 -34.62 -21.65 -3.55
N LEU A 169 -34.23 -21.05 -4.65
CA LEU A 169 -33.19 -21.65 -5.49
C LEU A 169 -31.83 -21.48 -4.78
N ASN A 170 -31.15 -22.61 -4.57
CA ASN A 170 -29.84 -22.58 -3.90
C ASN A 170 -28.75 -22.20 -4.89
N ASN A 171 -28.67 -20.93 -5.23
CA ASN A 171 -27.56 -20.35 -5.98
C ASN A 171 -26.46 -19.96 -5.01
N LYS A 172 -25.37 -20.70 -5.00
CA LYS A 172 -24.23 -20.41 -4.15
C LYS A 172 -23.56 -19.12 -4.64
N ILE A 173 -23.53 -18.10 -3.79
CA ILE A 173 -22.86 -16.83 -4.06
C ILE A 173 -21.36 -16.96 -3.81
N ARG A 174 -20.54 -16.41 -4.71
CA ARG A 174 -19.07 -16.36 -4.62
C ARG A 174 -18.60 -14.92 -4.76
N TYR A 175 -17.58 -14.58 -4.00
CA TYR A 175 -16.91 -13.29 -4.05
C TYR A 175 -15.49 -13.49 -4.53
N ASN A 176 -15.15 -12.87 -5.63
CA ASN A 176 -13.77 -12.78 -6.14
C ASN A 176 -13.27 -11.37 -5.91
N TRP A 177 -12.11 -11.25 -5.30
CA TRP A 177 -11.47 -10.00 -5.01
C TRP A 177 -10.20 -9.86 -5.83
N GLN A 178 -10.03 -8.70 -6.43
CA GLN A 178 -8.79 -8.30 -7.07
C GLN A 178 -8.36 -6.97 -6.45
N ILE A 179 -7.09 -6.87 -6.11
CA ILE A 179 -6.47 -5.67 -5.58
C ILE A 179 -5.28 -5.38 -6.46
N ASP A 180 -5.28 -4.21 -7.04
CA ASP A 180 -4.17 -3.71 -7.85
C ASP A 180 -3.61 -2.47 -7.14
N PHE A 181 -2.33 -2.21 -7.30
CA PHE A 181 -1.72 -0.96 -6.88
C PHE A 181 -1.20 -0.18 -8.08
N LEU A 182 -1.17 1.14 -7.94
CA LEU A 182 -0.61 2.04 -8.94
C LEU A 182 0.89 2.13 -8.74
N ASP A 183 1.66 1.76 -9.73
CA ASP A 183 3.12 1.92 -9.71
C ASP A 183 3.51 3.12 -10.57
N PRO A 184 3.97 4.22 -9.94
CA PRO A 184 4.36 5.43 -10.67
C PRO A 184 5.62 5.23 -11.52
N THR A 185 6.37 4.14 -11.34
CA THR A 185 7.58 3.83 -12.13
C THR A 185 7.25 3.18 -13.48
N TYR A 186 6.02 2.74 -13.69
CA TYR A 186 5.54 2.06 -14.90
C TYR A 186 4.41 2.83 -15.61
N ASP A 187 4.60 4.10 -15.93
CA ASP A 187 3.62 4.94 -16.64
C ASP A 187 2.21 4.90 -16.01
N ASP A 188 2.11 4.96 -14.69
CA ASP A 188 0.85 4.84 -13.95
C ASP A 188 0.06 3.54 -14.25
N ALA A 189 0.75 2.45 -14.53
CA ALA A 189 0.11 1.17 -14.76
C ALA A 189 -0.38 0.52 -13.47
N TRP A 190 -1.56 -0.10 -13.52
CA TRP A 190 -2.09 -0.90 -12.44
C TRP A 190 -1.43 -2.28 -12.43
N ILE A 191 -0.69 -2.59 -11.36
CA ILE A 191 -0.05 -3.89 -11.16
C ILE A 191 -0.94 -4.74 -10.26
N PRO A 192 -1.37 -5.94 -10.72
CA PRO A 192 -2.17 -6.83 -9.90
C PRO A 192 -1.39 -7.30 -8.67
N ASP A 193 -1.97 -7.16 -7.48
CA ASP A 193 -1.51 -7.92 -6.33
C ASP A 193 -1.81 -9.41 -6.59
N THR A 194 -0.80 -10.26 -6.51
CA THR A 194 -0.86 -11.70 -6.84
C THR A 194 -1.80 -12.52 -5.96
N VAL A 195 -2.49 -11.90 -5.02
CA VAL A 195 -3.42 -12.56 -4.11
C VAL A 195 -4.86 -12.44 -4.60
N GLN A 196 -5.20 -13.13 -5.69
CA GLN A 196 -6.60 -13.46 -5.99
C GLN A 196 -7.11 -14.45 -4.95
N ARG A 197 -8.10 -14.06 -4.16
CA ARG A 197 -8.72 -14.95 -3.18
C ARG A 197 -10.21 -15.07 -3.45
N THR A 198 -10.67 -16.28 -3.73
CA THR A 198 -12.08 -16.62 -3.86
C THR A 198 -12.63 -16.95 -2.48
N PHE A 199 -13.68 -16.25 -2.04
CA PHE A 199 -14.33 -16.50 -0.75
C PHE A 199 -15.78 -16.84 -0.98
N THR A 200 -16.23 -17.90 -0.32
CA THR A 200 -17.65 -18.16 -0.13
C THR A 200 -18.15 -17.34 1.05
N PRO A 201 -19.40 -16.77 0.99
CA PRO A 201 -19.87 -15.88 2.04
C PRO A 201 -20.03 -16.59 3.38
N PRO A 202 -20.04 -15.85 4.50
CA PRO A 202 -20.84 -14.64 4.69
C PRO A 202 -20.13 -13.40 5.29
N PHE A 203 -20.51 -12.21 4.87
CA PHE A 203 -20.59 -10.94 5.60
C PHE A 203 -19.42 -10.41 6.45
N ALA A 204 -18.30 -11.10 6.60
CA ALA A 204 -17.16 -10.54 7.31
C ALA A 204 -16.42 -9.52 6.42
N PRO A 205 -16.18 -8.30 6.90
CA PRO A 205 -15.33 -7.36 6.20
C PRO A 205 -13.96 -8.00 6.00
N ARG A 206 -13.41 -7.84 4.80
CA ARG A 206 -12.08 -8.29 4.51
C ARG A 206 -11.07 -7.26 4.97
N ILE A 207 -10.01 -7.71 5.62
CA ILE A 207 -8.85 -6.90 5.97
C ILE A 207 -7.86 -7.00 4.81
N VAL A 208 -7.52 -5.85 4.26
CA VAL A 208 -6.46 -5.70 3.27
C VAL A 208 -5.32 -4.98 3.95
N PRO A 209 -4.19 -5.64 4.21
CA PRO A 209 -2.99 -4.96 4.66
C PRO A 209 -2.52 -4.04 3.52
N ILE A 210 -2.33 -2.78 3.83
CA ILE A 210 -1.91 -1.78 2.85
C ILE A 210 -0.43 -1.54 3.05
N PRO A 211 0.43 -1.84 2.06
CA PRO A 211 1.80 -1.41 2.08
C PRO A 211 1.88 0.12 2.14
N ARG A 212 2.70 0.67 3.00
CA ARG A 212 2.83 2.12 3.18
C ARG A 212 3.45 2.83 1.98
N GLU A 213 4.07 2.07 1.10
CA GLU A 213 4.81 2.54 -0.06
C GLU A 213 3.94 2.90 -1.25
N GLN A 214 2.75 2.28 -1.40
CA GLN A 214 1.82 2.54 -2.48
C GLN A 214 0.70 3.47 -2.00
N GLU A 215 0.50 4.56 -2.72
CA GLU A 215 -0.50 5.55 -2.36
C GLU A 215 -1.90 5.22 -2.87
N HIS A 216 -2.02 4.50 -3.99
CA HIS A 216 -3.29 4.22 -4.64
C HIS A 216 -3.50 2.74 -4.86
N TYR A 217 -4.72 2.29 -4.57
CA TYR A 217 -5.18 0.92 -4.78
C TYR A 217 -6.46 0.91 -5.59
N ARG A 218 -6.55 0.02 -6.55
CA ARG A 218 -7.80 -0.33 -7.21
C ARG A 218 -8.32 -1.64 -6.62
N ILE A 219 -9.50 -1.59 -6.03
CA ILE A 219 -10.14 -2.74 -5.40
C ILE A 219 -11.35 -3.08 -6.21
N ILE A 220 -11.41 -4.32 -6.68
CA ILE A 220 -12.48 -4.85 -7.49
C ILE A 220 -13.10 -6.01 -6.74
N VAL A 221 -14.43 -6.01 -6.60
CA VAL A 221 -15.19 -7.17 -6.17
C VAL A 221 -16.06 -7.65 -7.33
N GLN A 222 -15.92 -8.90 -7.68
CA GLN A 222 -16.85 -9.61 -8.55
C GLN A 222 -17.66 -10.57 -7.70
N ILE A 223 -18.95 -10.37 -7.66
CA ILE A 223 -19.90 -11.27 -7.00
C ILE A 223 -20.59 -12.07 -8.08
N SER A 224 -20.60 -13.39 -7.95
CA SER A 224 -21.23 -14.28 -8.92
C SER A 224 -22.00 -15.39 -8.22
N ASP A 225 -22.96 -15.96 -8.91
CA ASP A 225 -23.66 -17.16 -8.47
C ASP A 225 -23.29 -18.39 -9.32
N THR A 226 -23.87 -19.52 -8.97
CA THR A 226 -23.67 -20.77 -9.71
C THR A 226 -24.49 -20.87 -10.99
N LEU A 227 -25.36 -19.90 -11.25
CA LEU A 227 -26.19 -19.82 -12.44
C LEU A 227 -25.55 -19.04 -13.57
N GLY A 228 -24.49 -18.28 -13.26
CA GLY A 228 -23.75 -17.48 -14.20
C GLY A 228 -24.04 -15.96 -14.09
N HIS A 229 -24.93 -15.53 -13.18
CA HIS A 229 -25.04 -14.11 -12.89
C HIS A 229 -23.78 -13.59 -12.25
N TYR A 230 -23.40 -12.39 -12.61
CA TYR A 230 -22.31 -11.71 -11.94
C TYR A 230 -22.54 -10.20 -11.89
N ALA A 231 -21.98 -9.59 -10.88
CA ALA A 231 -21.92 -8.14 -10.72
C ALA A 231 -20.51 -7.75 -10.30
N VAL A 232 -20.05 -6.60 -10.75
CA VAL A 232 -18.74 -6.06 -10.46
C VAL A 232 -18.90 -4.67 -9.90
N ASP A 233 -18.17 -4.37 -8.85
CA ASP A 233 -17.98 -3.00 -8.39
C ASP A 233 -16.48 -2.73 -8.18
N THR A 234 -16.08 -1.51 -8.45
CA THR A 234 -14.69 -1.10 -8.43
C THR A 234 -14.57 0.22 -7.70
N MET A 235 -13.56 0.31 -6.83
CA MET A 235 -13.20 1.55 -6.16
C MET A 235 -11.70 1.81 -6.27
N ILE A 236 -11.35 3.08 -6.27
CA ILE A 236 -9.98 3.54 -6.09
C ILE A 236 -9.86 4.06 -4.66
N TYR A 237 -8.88 3.57 -3.94
CA TYR A 237 -8.58 3.97 -2.57
C TYR A 237 -7.19 4.57 -2.50
N GLN A 238 -7.09 5.77 -1.96
CA GLN A 238 -5.80 6.37 -1.61
C GLN A 238 -5.45 5.96 -0.18
N SER A 239 -4.26 5.37 0.01
CA SER A 239 -3.77 4.98 1.33
C SER A 239 -3.63 6.21 2.22
N ILE A 240 -4.06 6.07 3.48
CA ILE A 240 -3.88 7.06 4.53
C ILE A 240 -2.78 6.67 5.52
N SER A 241 -2.20 5.48 5.35
CA SER A 241 -1.07 5.02 6.17
C SER A 241 0.11 5.95 5.99
N VAL A 242 0.79 6.23 7.09
CA VAL A 242 1.94 7.14 7.14
C VAL A 242 3.16 6.36 7.53
N GLU A 243 4.26 6.63 6.86
CA GLU A 243 5.58 6.13 7.23
C GLU A 243 6.49 7.32 7.54
N ALA A 244 7.03 7.36 8.76
CA ALA A 244 8.08 8.29 9.12
C ALA A 244 9.41 7.66 8.77
N ASP A 245 10.24 8.39 8.05
CA ASP A 245 11.58 7.95 7.64
C ASP A 245 12.46 9.16 7.37
N PHE A 246 13.74 9.07 7.70
CA PHE A 246 14.69 10.13 7.47
C PHE A 246 16.13 9.62 7.43
N VAL A 247 16.98 10.41 6.82
CA VAL A 247 18.42 10.17 6.73
C VAL A 247 19.19 11.44 7.05
N ALA A 248 20.37 11.30 7.67
CA ALA A 248 21.27 12.41 7.85
C ALA A 248 22.10 12.64 6.57
N SER A 249 22.44 13.90 6.30
CA SER A 249 23.32 14.31 5.22
C SER A 249 24.41 15.21 5.79
N ILE A 250 25.67 14.94 5.40
CA ILE A 250 26.85 15.72 5.78
C ILE A 250 27.52 16.20 4.51
N ASP A 251 27.75 17.50 4.41
CA ASP A 251 28.37 18.15 3.24
C ASP A 251 27.66 17.82 1.91
N GLY A 252 26.33 17.54 1.98
CA GLY A 252 25.50 17.21 0.83
C GLY A 252 25.48 15.73 0.46
N GLU A 253 26.16 14.87 1.21
CA GLU A 253 26.15 13.42 1.03
C GLU A 253 25.21 12.75 2.04
N ASP A 254 24.22 12.02 1.54
CA ASP A 254 23.32 11.24 2.38
C ASP A 254 24.07 10.06 3.01
N LYS A 255 23.91 9.87 4.31
CA LYS A 255 24.50 8.73 5.01
C LYS A 255 23.65 7.49 4.79
N PRO A 256 24.27 6.31 4.60
CA PRO A 256 23.50 5.09 4.41
C PRO A 256 22.68 4.74 5.68
N GLU A 257 21.50 4.17 5.50
CA GLU A 257 20.61 3.74 6.60
C GLU A 257 21.31 2.80 7.62
N SER A 258 22.31 2.08 7.19
CA SER A 258 23.12 1.21 8.07
C SER A 258 24.05 1.97 9.02
N GLU A 259 24.28 3.27 8.79
CA GLU A 259 25.12 4.12 9.63
C GLU A 259 24.29 4.75 10.76
N ILE A 260 24.08 4.01 11.81
CA ILE A 260 23.23 4.40 12.96
C ILE A 260 23.95 5.26 14.02
N ASN A 261 25.22 5.61 13.82
CA ASN A 261 26.00 6.46 14.73
C ASN A 261 27.04 7.26 13.95
N ILE A 262 26.67 8.48 13.61
CA ILE A 262 27.49 9.41 12.85
C ILE A 262 28.31 10.24 13.84
N LYS A 263 29.62 10.26 13.67
CA LYS A 263 30.55 10.90 14.60
C LYS A 263 31.24 12.10 13.97
N GLY A 264 31.39 13.17 14.74
CA GLY A 264 32.05 14.36 14.25
C GLY A 264 32.64 15.22 15.36
N GLN A 265 33.40 16.24 14.96
CA GLN A 265 34.00 17.24 15.84
C GLN A 265 33.09 18.47 15.91
N ALA A 266 33.03 19.13 17.05
CA ALA A 266 32.35 20.42 17.17
C ALA A 266 33.15 21.53 16.49
N PRO A 267 32.53 22.45 15.75
CA PRO A 267 31.08 22.52 15.43
C PRO A 267 30.68 21.56 14.33
N PHE A 268 29.86 20.56 14.65
CA PHE A 268 29.46 19.51 13.71
C PHE A 268 28.16 19.88 13.02
N LYS A 269 28.19 20.05 11.72
CA LYS A 269 27.07 20.47 10.89
C LYS A 269 26.42 19.27 10.23
N VAL A 270 25.14 19.02 10.53
CA VAL A 270 24.36 17.92 9.97
C VAL A 270 23.04 18.45 9.43
N GLN A 271 22.62 17.95 8.27
CA GLN A 271 21.29 18.13 7.69
C GLN A 271 20.51 16.84 7.83
N PHE A 272 19.18 16.95 7.82
CA PHE A 272 18.31 15.79 7.77
C PHE A 272 17.40 15.89 6.55
N LYS A 273 17.37 14.82 5.79
CA LYS A 273 16.47 14.66 4.66
C LYS A 273 15.27 13.83 5.09
N ASN A 274 14.08 14.36 4.90
CA ASN A 274 12.83 13.69 5.21
C ASN A 274 12.48 12.73 4.05
N LEU A 275 12.30 11.46 4.36
CA LEU A 275 11.91 10.40 3.43
C LEU A 275 10.52 9.86 3.73
N SER A 276 9.80 10.48 4.68
CA SER A 276 8.47 10.06 5.09
C SER A 276 7.47 10.03 3.94
N LYS A 277 6.53 9.09 4.01
CA LYS A 277 5.50 8.89 2.99
C LYS A 277 4.10 9.17 3.54
N ASN A 278 3.21 9.71 2.72
CA ASN A 278 1.81 10.02 3.01
C ASN A 278 1.58 10.99 4.19
N ALA A 279 2.58 11.73 4.60
CA ALA A 279 2.47 12.71 5.68
C ALA A 279 2.22 14.12 5.14
N VAL A 280 1.56 14.95 5.94
CA VAL A 280 1.28 16.36 5.65
C VAL A 280 1.84 17.30 6.71
N SER A 281 2.26 16.76 7.85
CA SER A 281 2.93 17.53 8.90
C SER A 281 3.97 16.72 9.64
N TYR A 282 4.99 17.40 10.10
CA TYR A 282 6.17 16.80 10.69
C TYR A 282 6.54 17.49 12.00
N GLU A 283 6.97 16.69 12.98
CA GLU A 283 7.54 17.19 14.24
C GLU A 283 8.87 16.49 14.47
N TRP A 284 9.94 17.26 14.46
CA TRP A 284 11.29 16.80 14.77
C TRP A 284 11.62 17.06 16.22
N SER A 285 12.20 16.09 16.89
CA SER A 285 12.70 16.22 18.26
C SER A 285 14.12 15.72 18.34
N LEU A 286 15.00 16.55 18.87
CA LEU A 286 16.41 16.25 19.09
C LEU A 286 16.64 16.16 20.59
N TRP A 287 17.19 15.07 21.04
CA TRP A 287 17.47 14.80 22.43
C TRP A 287 18.97 14.72 22.62
N HIS A 288 19.49 15.37 23.65
CA HIS A 288 20.92 15.42 23.95
C HIS A 288 21.22 14.64 25.23
N ARG A 289 22.20 13.76 25.15
CA ARG A 289 22.76 13.04 26.29
C ARG A 289 24.24 13.38 26.43
N THR A 290 24.64 13.92 27.57
CA THR A 290 26.04 14.12 27.93
C THR A 290 26.53 12.89 28.71
N GLU A 291 27.75 12.45 28.44
CA GLU A 291 28.33 11.28 29.12
C GLU A 291 28.45 11.46 30.64
N SER A 292 28.57 12.70 31.10
CA SER A 292 28.66 13.06 32.52
C SER A 292 27.39 12.85 33.34
N LEU A 293 26.24 12.53 32.69
CA LEU A 293 24.92 12.48 33.34
C LEU A 293 24.22 11.15 33.10
N SER A 294 24.91 10.03 33.20
CA SER A 294 24.41 8.67 32.91
C SER A 294 23.12 8.25 33.63
N ASN A 295 22.70 9.00 34.68
CA ASN A 295 21.49 8.70 35.47
C ASN A 295 20.37 9.73 35.30
N ARG A 296 20.48 10.71 34.38
CA ARG A 296 19.39 11.64 34.07
C ARG A 296 18.69 11.24 32.78
N PRO A 297 17.36 11.42 32.70
CA PRO A 297 16.66 11.21 31.45
C PRO A 297 17.18 12.20 30.41
N ASP A 298 17.20 11.74 29.14
CA ASP A 298 17.54 12.59 28.02
C ASP A 298 16.64 13.84 28.02
N THR A 299 17.23 14.98 27.79
CA THR A 299 16.47 16.23 27.71
C THR A 299 16.20 16.59 26.25
N VAL A 300 14.98 17.03 25.94
CA VAL A 300 14.69 17.57 24.63
C VAL A 300 15.53 18.83 24.43
N TRP A 301 16.45 18.75 23.50
CA TRP A 301 17.34 19.86 23.18
C TRP A 301 16.69 20.85 22.22
N ARG A 302 16.04 20.34 21.15
CA ARG A 302 15.33 21.16 20.15
C ARG A 302 14.06 20.46 19.65
N ARG A 303 13.07 21.25 19.24
CA ARG A 303 11.88 20.81 18.51
C ARG A 303 11.64 21.72 17.32
N PHE A 304 11.25 21.11 16.20
CA PHE A 304 10.87 21.82 14.99
C PHE A 304 9.55 21.25 14.48
N HIS A 305 8.70 22.14 13.93
CA HIS A 305 7.41 21.75 13.38
C HIS A 305 7.32 22.14 11.90
N ASN A 306 6.73 21.26 11.09
CA ASN A 306 6.35 21.50 9.70
C ASN A 306 7.51 21.90 8.76
N PHE A 307 8.69 21.34 8.94
CA PHE A 307 9.84 21.66 8.09
C PHE A 307 10.23 20.52 7.17
N GLU A 308 10.37 20.87 5.90
CA GLU A 308 11.06 20.13 4.87
C GLU A 308 11.94 21.09 4.04
N PRO A 309 13.20 20.78 3.83
CA PRO A 309 14.07 20.00 4.67
C PRO A 309 14.50 20.80 5.91
N LEU A 310 14.90 20.11 6.97
CA LEU A 310 15.56 20.80 8.08
C LEU A 310 16.82 21.48 7.58
N ASP A 311 16.93 22.79 7.85
CA ASP A 311 18.18 23.49 7.69
C ASP A 311 19.27 22.81 8.51
N SER A 312 20.53 23.04 8.11
CA SER A 312 21.67 22.47 8.83
C SER A 312 21.63 22.77 10.30
N ILE A 313 21.74 21.75 11.12
CA ILE A 313 21.86 21.85 12.57
C ILE A 313 23.33 21.78 12.92
N VAL A 314 23.79 22.75 13.69
CA VAL A 314 25.16 22.81 14.20
C VAL A 314 25.18 22.31 15.64
N TYR A 315 25.90 21.22 15.86
CA TYR A 315 26.12 20.62 17.16
C TYR A 315 27.45 21.12 17.72
N VAL A 316 27.41 21.79 18.86
CA VAL A 316 28.59 22.36 19.52
C VAL A 316 28.92 21.67 20.83
N ASP A 317 27.93 21.13 21.53
CA ASP A 317 28.14 20.45 22.80
C ASP A 317 28.51 18.98 22.54
N ALA A 318 29.53 18.48 23.23
CA ALA A 318 29.95 17.09 23.16
C ALA A 318 28.87 16.16 23.75
N GLY A 319 28.78 14.97 23.20
CA GLY A 319 27.82 13.96 23.64
C GLY A 319 27.06 13.31 22.49
N SER A 320 26.06 12.52 22.83
CA SER A 320 25.23 11.79 21.87
C SER A 320 23.85 12.42 21.73
N TYR A 321 23.38 12.47 20.50
CA TYR A 321 22.09 13.03 20.16
C TYR A 321 21.20 11.97 19.51
N THR A 322 19.99 11.80 20.07
CA THR A 322 18.91 11.00 19.50
C THR A 322 18.04 11.90 18.64
N VAL A 323 17.72 11.43 17.46
CA VAL A 323 16.85 12.14 16.52
C VAL A 323 15.54 11.37 16.40
N LYS A 324 14.44 12.07 16.47
CA LYS A 324 13.10 11.53 16.35
C LYS A 324 12.28 12.39 15.41
N LEU A 325 11.69 11.73 14.41
CA LEU A 325 10.72 12.30 13.50
C LEU A 325 9.35 11.70 13.76
N LYS A 326 8.37 12.57 13.98
CA LYS A 326 6.95 12.21 14.00
C LYS A 326 6.30 12.78 12.76
N ALA A 327 5.76 11.90 11.92
CA ALA A 327 5.04 12.22 10.71
C ALA A 327 3.54 12.00 10.93
N THR A 328 2.71 12.96 10.52
CA THR A 328 1.26 12.92 10.67
C THR A 328 0.61 13.09 9.30
N GLY A 329 -0.30 12.18 8.96
CA GLY A 329 -1.03 12.16 7.71
C GLY A 329 -2.24 13.10 7.69
N ARG A 330 -2.99 13.04 6.59
CA ARG A 330 -4.26 13.76 6.47
C ARG A 330 -5.27 13.22 7.48
N SER A 331 -6.11 14.11 7.99
CA SER A 331 -7.22 13.69 8.85
C SER A 331 -8.31 12.98 8.05
N PHE A 332 -8.96 12.02 8.69
CA PHE A 332 -10.10 11.28 8.17
C PHE A 332 -11.13 11.07 9.29
N PHE A 333 -12.37 10.79 8.89
CA PHE A 333 -13.45 10.55 9.83
C PHE A 333 -13.74 9.07 9.98
N THR A 334 -13.80 8.61 11.23
CA THR A 334 -14.32 7.28 11.59
C THR A 334 -15.56 7.49 12.44
N SER A 335 -16.73 7.24 11.88
CA SER A 335 -18.01 7.60 12.52
C SER A 335 -18.04 9.12 12.77
N ASP A 336 -18.04 9.58 14.01
CA ASP A 336 -18.12 11.01 14.37
C ASP A 336 -16.79 11.57 14.90
N THR A 337 -15.70 10.81 14.77
CA THR A 337 -14.39 11.21 15.32
C THR A 337 -13.39 11.47 14.20
N GLU A 338 -12.82 12.66 14.18
CA GLU A 338 -11.69 12.99 13.34
C GLU A 338 -10.42 12.36 13.88
N LYS A 339 -9.69 11.68 13.04
CA LYS A 339 -8.41 11.02 13.33
C LYS A 339 -7.39 11.35 12.25
N ALA A 340 -6.11 11.21 12.59
CA ALA A 340 -5.02 11.23 11.62
C ALA A 340 -4.05 10.09 11.93
N CYS A 341 -3.49 9.50 10.90
CA CYS A 341 -2.45 8.50 11.07
C CYS A 341 -1.15 9.16 11.48
N VAL A 342 -0.44 8.51 12.37
CA VAL A 342 0.82 9.00 12.91
C VAL A 342 1.85 7.87 12.85
N SER A 343 3.01 8.17 12.32
CA SER A 343 4.17 7.30 12.37
C SER A 343 5.33 8.02 13.04
N VAL A 344 6.20 7.25 13.66
CA VAL A 344 7.36 7.79 14.38
C VAL A 344 8.57 6.95 14.01
N ASP A 345 9.60 7.63 13.56
CA ASP A 345 10.93 7.07 13.42
C ASP A 345 11.88 7.69 14.45
N SER A 346 12.77 6.89 15.03
CA SER A 346 13.68 7.35 16.08
C SER A 346 14.98 6.56 16.06
N ILE A 347 16.09 7.27 15.82
CA ILE A 347 17.42 6.68 15.83
C ILE A 347 18.13 7.16 17.09
N LEU A 348 18.39 6.22 18.00
CA LEU A 348 19.06 6.50 19.26
C LEU A 348 20.55 6.75 19.04
N ASN A 349 21.09 7.80 19.69
CA ASN A 349 22.50 8.19 19.58
C ASN A 349 22.99 8.32 18.12
N TYR A 350 22.11 8.85 17.26
CA TYR A 350 22.38 8.94 15.83
C TYR A 350 23.57 9.83 15.51
N ILE A 351 23.71 10.96 16.23
CA ILE A 351 24.82 11.86 16.09
C ILE A 351 25.65 11.80 17.38
N THR A 352 26.96 11.72 17.25
CA THR A 352 27.90 11.77 18.38
C THR A 352 28.95 12.84 18.10
N VAL A 353 29.04 13.84 18.99
CA VAL A 353 30.05 14.88 18.97
C VAL A 353 31.14 14.54 19.97
N TYR A 354 32.34 14.49 19.51
CA TYR A 354 33.51 14.16 20.36
C TYR A 354 33.75 15.20 21.43
N ASN A 355 34.19 14.74 22.62
CA ASN A 355 34.77 15.59 23.66
C ASN A 355 36.01 16.26 23.11
N SER A 356 36.27 17.50 23.57
CA SER A 356 37.46 18.22 23.20
C SER A 356 38.78 17.52 23.66
N ALA A 357 39.79 17.59 22.85
CA ALA A 357 41.11 17.05 23.20
C ALA A 357 42.20 17.81 22.41
N LEU A 358 43.38 17.97 23.00
CA LEU A 358 44.58 18.37 22.27
C LEU A 358 45.28 17.13 21.72
N GLY A 359 45.68 17.16 20.47
CA GLY A 359 46.51 16.17 19.84
C GLY A 359 47.97 16.21 20.32
N GLU A 360 48.77 15.26 19.85
CA GLU A 360 50.16 15.21 20.12
C GLU A 360 50.94 16.23 19.26
N LEU A 361 51.95 16.86 19.86
CA LEU A 361 52.92 17.73 19.18
C LEU A 361 54.21 16.98 18.92
N PRO A 362 54.88 17.21 17.77
CA PRO A 362 56.16 16.60 17.51
C PRO A 362 57.25 17.15 18.46
N ASN A 363 58.22 16.33 18.77
CA ASN A 363 59.40 16.74 19.58
C ASN A 363 60.55 17.21 18.73
N VAL A 364 60.40 17.21 17.41
CA VAL A 364 61.38 17.68 16.42
C VAL A 364 60.70 18.16 15.15
N PHE A 365 61.20 19.23 14.54
CA PHE A 365 60.80 19.63 13.19
C PHE A 365 61.99 20.27 12.46
N THR A 366 61.89 20.32 11.13
CA THR A 366 63.03 20.71 10.25
C THR A 366 62.52 21.76 9.26
N PRO A 367 62.47 23.05 9.62
CA PRO A 367 61.98 24.10 8.75
C PRO A 367 63.04 24.40 7.61
N SER A 368 63.12 23.48 6.66
CA SER A 368 64.05 23.53 5.51
C SER A 368 63.35 24.00 4.23
N GLY A 369 62.04 23.97 4.17
CA GLY A 369 61.20 24.30 3.01
C GLY A 369 61.17 23.19 1.97
N ASP A 370 61.38 21.96 2.37
CA ASP A 370 61.28 20.77 1.50
C ASP A 370 59.90 20.09 1.52
N GLY A 371 58.97 20.63 2.32
CA GLY A 371 57.63 20.13 2.45
C GLY A 371 57.47 18.99 3.48
N VAL A 372 58.56 18.65 4.21
CA VAL A 372 58.52 17.56 5.20
C VAL A 372 58.91 18.08 6.58
N ASN A 373 58.02 18.01 7.55
CA ASN A 373 58.21 18.49 8.93
C ASN A 373 58.71 19.96 9.00
N ASP A 374 58.25 20.79 8.06
CA ASP A 374 58.65 22.20 7.98
C ASP A 374 57.95 23.08 9.04
N VAL A 375 56.90 22.57 9.64
CA VAL A 375 56.03 23.31 10.58
C VAL A 375 55.84 22.51 11.87
N PHE A 376 56.00 23.19 13.00
CA PHE A 376 55.62 22.64 14.30
C PHE A 376 54.13 22.79 14.51
N THR A 377 53.36 21.73 14.32
CA THR A 377 51.89 21.66 14.48
C THR A 377 51.51 20.33 15.08
N PHE A 378 50.18 20.14 15.35
CA PHE A 378 49.67 18.85 15.79
C PHE A 378 49.86 17.79 14.71
N LYS A 379 50.23 16.57 15.10
CA LYS A 379 50.55 15.46 14.18
C LYS A 379 49.36 15.06 13.29
N ASP A 380 48.14 15.22 13.79
CA ASP A 380 46.93 14.90 13.09
C ASP A 380 46.54 15.92 12.00
N LYS A 381 47.05 17.18 12.08
CA LYS A 381 46.84 18.18 11.03
C LYS A 381 47.63 17.89 9.74
N GLU A 382 48.66 17.08 9.79
CA GLU A 382 49.43 16.67 8.63
C GLU A 382 48.85 15.47 7.85
N ASN A 383 47.95 14.68 8.45
CA ASN A 383 47.45 13.41 7.90
C ASN A 383 45.97 13.44 7.46
N THR A 384 45.45 14.56 6.96
CA THR A 384 44.04 14.68 6.52
C THR A 384 43.72 13.98 5.19
N THR A 385 44.51 13.01 4.73
CA THR A 385 44.19 12.17 3.58
C THR A 385 43.81 10.74 4.01
N GLY A 386 42.56 10.55 4.27
CA GLY A 386 41.85 9.31 3.93
C GLY A 386 42.34 8.00 4.54
N SER A 387 42.42 7.89 5.86
CA SER A 387 42.43 6.57 6.49
C SER A 387 41.29 6.48 7.49
N GLY A 388 40.32 5.59 7.20
CA GLY A 388 39.17 5.30 8.04
C GLY A 388 39.50 4.55 9.33
N ASP A 389 40.61 4.87 9.98
CA ASP A 389 40.96 4.30 11.27
C ASP A 389 40.49 5.24 12.40
N ASN A 390 39.50 4.78 13.14
CA ASN A 390 38.88 5.45 14.29
C ASN A 390 39.78 5.54 15.52
N THR A 391 41.09 5.72 15.38
CA THR A 391 41.96 5.96 16.51
C THR A 391 41.81 7.41 16.96
N MET A 392 41.19 7.59 18.12
CA MET A 392 40.82 8.86 18.75
C MET A 392 42.02 9.63 19.32
N GLU A 393 43.11 9.80 18.58
CA GLU A 393 44.35 10.35 19.14
C GLU A 393 44.69 11.77 18.63
N GLY A 394 43.76 12.48 17.96
CA GLY A 394 44.03 13.80 17.38
C GLY A 394 43.47 15.00 18.17
N THR A 395 43.82 16.20 17.75
CA THR A 395 43.18 17.45 18.16
C THR A 395 41.76 17.46 17.66
N ARG A 396 40.79 17.73 18.56
CA ARG A 396 39.38 17.69 18.19
C ARG A 396 38.54 18.61 19.06
N SER A 397 37.55 19.19 18.46
CA SER A 397 36.56 20.04 19.12
C SER A 397 37.18 21.17 19.96
N ILE A 398 38.33 21.68 19.56
CA ILE A 398 38.99 22.85 20.16
C ILE A 398 38.41 24.11 19.53
N LYS A 399 37.99 25.06 20.37
CA LYS A 399 37.43 26.34 19.94
C LYS A 399 38.49 27.42 19.88
N ARG A 400 39.33 27.48 20.90
CA ARG A 400 40.37 28.50 21.05
C ARG A 400 41.69 27.86 21.41
N LEU A 401 42.77 28.36 20.80
CA LEU A 401 44.12 27.90 21.03
C LEU A 401 45.02 29.05 21.39
N GLU A 402 45.91 28.82 22.39
CA GLU A 402 46.99 29.69 22.73
C GLU A 402 48.29 28.90 22.68
N VAL A 403 49.27 29.33 21.87
CA VAL A 403 50.56 28.66 21.72
C VAL A 403 51.67 29.63 22.05
N TYR A 404 52.50 29.23 22.98
CA TYR A 404 53.68 29.99 23.39
C TYR A 404 54.92 29.15 23.22
N ILE A 405 55.98 29.70 22.54
CA ILE A 405 57.27 29.02 22.38
C ILE A 405 58.37 29.90 22.91
N TYR A 406 59.24 29.31 23.70
CA TYR A 406 60.31 30.01 24.37
C TYR A 406 61.68 29.41 23.98
N SER A 407 62.76 30.27 23.88
CA SER A 407 64.11 29.87 23.77
C SER A 407 64.60 29.22 25.06
N ARG A 408 65.76 28.58 25.01
CA ARG A 408 66.42 28.02 26.22
C ARG A 408 66.77 29.11 27.25
N ALA A 409 66.88 30.36 26.85
CA ALA A 409 67.14 31.50 27.76
C ALA A 409 65.88 32.07 28.40
N GLY A 410 64.67 31.55 28.00
CA GLY A 410 63.36 32.00 28.50
C GLY A 410 62.73 33.12 27.67
N ASP A 411 63.38 33.53 26.53
CA ASP A 411 62.77 34.53 25.66
C ASP A 411 61.64 33.94 24.86
N LYS A 412 60.46 34.61 24.83
CA LYS A 412 59.34 34.22 23.99
C LYS A 412 59.70 34.45 22.51
N VAL A 413 59.70 33.39 21.71
CA VAL A 413 60.05 33.40 20.28
C VAL A 413 58.84 33.29 19.36
N TYR A 414 57.75 32.76 19.87
CA TYR A 414 56.49 32.66 19.12
C TYR A 414 55.29 32.74 20.07
N GLU A 415 54.23 33.32 19.55
CA GLU A 415 52.95 33.43 20.21
C GLU A 415 51.80 33.36 19.17
N TYR A 416 50.80 32.54 19.46
CA TYR A 416 49.56 32.52 18.74
C TYR A 416 48.42 32.54 19.78
N ILE A 417 47.40 33.33 19.53
CA ILE A 417 46.15 33.38 20.32
C ILE A 417 45.00 33.58 19.33
N GLY A 418 44.19 32.56 19.13
CA GLY A 418 43.10 32.60 18.16
C GLY A 418 42.28 31.31 18.15
N ASP A 419 41.49 31.15 17.11
CA ASP A 419 40.72 29.94 16.88
C ASP A 419 41.64 28.82 16.40
N ASP A 420 41.33 27.55 16.75
CA ASP A 420 42.16 26.41 16.40
C ASP A 420 42.24 26.21 14.88
N ASP A 421 41.15 26.48 14.16
CA ASP A 421 41.12 26.32 12.70
C ASP A 421 42.05 27.28 11.95
N ASP A 422 42.36 28.44 12.56
CA ASP A 422 43.24 29.46 11.97
C ASP A 422 44.72 29.22 12.28
N TRP A 423 45.05 28.27 13.15
CA TRP A 423 46.45 28.03 13.50
C TRP A 423 47.12 27.05 12.51
N GLU A 424 47.99 27.60 11.67
CA GLU A 424 48.77 26.84 10.69
C GLU A 424 50.05 26.20 11.26
N GLY A 425 50.36 26.43 12.55
CA GLY A 425 51.56 25.98 13.22
C GLY A 425 52.68 27.02 13.25
N TRP A 426 53.84 26.63 13.77
CA TRP A 426 55.02 27.49 13.83
C TRP A 426 56.07 27.01 12.84
N ASP A 427 56.47 27.89 11.90
CA ASP A 427 57.44 27.67 10.83
C ASP A 427 58.90 27.89 11.25
N GLY A 428 59.19 28.08 12.52
CA GLY A 428 60.55 28.38 13.04
C GLY A 428 60.91 29.83 12.92
N ARG A 429 60.06 30.77 12.52
CA ARG A 429 60.30 32.19 12.48
C ARG A 429 59.96 32.86 13.81
N ARG A 430 60.78 33.84 14.20
CA ARG A 430 60.53 34.64 15.39
C ARG A 430 59.22 35.43 15.21
N MET A 431 58.28 35.26 16.11
CA MET A 431 56.94 35.89 16.08
C MET A 431 56.21 35.67 14.75
N GLY A 432 56.41 34.53 14.08
CA GLY A 432 55.73 34.11 12.85
C GLY A 432 56.16 34.83 11.56
N HIS A 433 56.88 35.93 11.66
CA HIS A 433 57.27 36.72 10.48
C HIS A 433 58.70 37.27 10.53
N GLY A 434 59.44 37.06 11.63
CA GLY A 434 60.79 37.49 11.81
C GLY A 434 61.87 36.58 11.18
N LEU A 435 63.13 36.75 11.60
CA LEU A 435 64.19 35.84 11.20
C LEU A 435 63.95 34.43 11.78
N MET A 436 64.47 33.44 11.05
CA MET A 436 64.47 32.04 11.51
C MET A 436 65.28 31.93 12.82
N VAL A 437 64.77 31.16 13.74
CA VAL A 437 65.42 30.88 15.02
C VAL A 437 66.63 29.98 14.78
N GLN A 438 67.67 30.02 15.67
CA GLN A 438 68.82 29.14 15.59
C GLN A 438 68.43 27.68 15.85
N PRO A 439 69.09 26.69 15.20
CA PRO A 439 68.94 25.30 15.56
C PRO A 439 69.15 25.06 17.07
N GLY A 440 68.30 24.23 17.68
CA GLY A 440 68.42 24.01 19.12
C GLY A 440 67.07 23.55 19.76
N VAL A 441 67.06 23.56 21.09
CA VAL A 441 65.90 23.18 21.88
C VAL A 441 65.08 24.39 22.27
N TYR A 442 63.76 24.30 22.03
CA TYR A 442 62.74 25.28 22.42
C TYR A 442 61.71 24.64 23.32
N PHE A 443 61.11 25.42 24.19
CA PHE A 443 60.06 24.96 25.10
C PHE A 443 58.72 25.52 24.64
N TYR A 444 57.68 24.69 24.64
CA TYR A 444 56.35 25.14 24.28
C TYR A 444 55.34 24.99 25.43
N ILE A 445 54.34 25.84 25.43
CA ILE A 445 53.10 25.74 26.23
C ILE A 445 51.95 25.97 25.28
N VAL A 446 51.05 25.01 25.25
CA VAL A 446 49.78 25.08 24.48
C VAL A 446 48.61 25.01 25.45
N LEU A 447 47.70 25.95 25.34
CA LEU A 447 46.45 26.00 26.08
C LEU A 447 45.31 25.93 25.08
N GLY A 448 44.40 24.96 25.25
CA GLY A 448 43.21 24.81 24.42
C GLY A 448 41.96 24.98 25.23
N GLU A 449 40.94 25.63 24.67
CA GLU A 449 39.59 25.68 25.20
C GLU A 449 38.67 24.98 24.22
N GLY A 450 38.03 23.90 24.68
CA GLY A 450 37.09 23.12 23.87
C GLY A 450 35.76 23.81 23.68
N TRP A 451 34.98 23.38 22.68
CA TRP A 451 33.58 23.73 22.51
C TRP A 451 32.70 23.24 23.67
N ASP A 452 33.11 22.16 24.35
CA ASP A 452 32.51 21.63 25.56
C ASP A 452 32.89 22.39 26.84
N GLY A 453 33.68 23.47 26.71
CA GLY A 453 34.14 24.32 27.81
C GLY A 453 35.32 23.73 28.61
N HIS A 454 35.83 22.58 28.27
CA HIS A 454 37.00 22.01 28.93
C HIS A 454 38.28 22.75 28.53
N LYS A 455 39.18 22.93 29.52
CA LYS A 455 40.51 23.54 29.29
C LYS A 455 41.57 22.48 29.28
N HIS A 456 42.36 22.52 28.24
CA HIS A 456 43.46 21.59 28.00
C HIS A 456 44.79 22.35 28.08
N LYS A 457 45.84 21.66 28.51
CA LYS A 457 47.20 22.16 28.55
C LYS A 457 48.18 21.09 28.13
N ALA A 458 49.00 21.41 27.15
CA ALA A 458 50.15 20.64 26.78
C ALA A 458 51.45 21.48 26.96
N SER A 459 52.53 20.88 27.38
CA SER A 459 53.83 21.55 27.47
C SER A 459 54.93 20.56 27.24
N GLY A 460 56.00 20.99 26.63
CA GLY A 460 57.12 20.13 26.30
C GLY A 460 58.26 20.90 25.68
N PHE A 461 59.12 20.18 24.96
CA PHE A 461 60.20 20.74 24.21
C PHE A 461 60.17 20.28 22.76
N VAL A 462 60.69 21.09 21.87
CA VAL A 462 60.85 20.76 20.45
C VAL A 462 62.27 21.09 20.00
N HIS A 463 62.86 20.18 19.23
CA HIS A 463 64.15 20.37 18.60
C HIS A 463 63.92 20.96 17.20
N VAL A 464 64.61 22.09 16.93
CA VAL A 464 64.70 22.70 15.61
C VAL A 464 65.99 22.25 14.96
N TYR A 465 65.92 21.53 13.85
CA TYR A 465 67.03 21.15 13.02
C TYR A 465 66.96 21.84 11.65
N ARG A 466 68.09 21.96 10.97
CA ARG A 466 68.21 22.46 9.58
C ARG A 466 69.08 21.56 8.79
#